data_5f85c280f5d0f7e9eb9f85ddd2c80e20
#
_entry.id   5f85c280f5d0f7e9eb9f85ddd2c80e20
#
_cell.length_a   1.000
_cell.length_b   1.000
_cell.length_c   1.000
_cell.angle_alpha   90.00
_cell.angle_beta   90.00
_cell.angle_gamma   90.00
#
_symmetry.space_group_name_H-M   'P 1'
#
loop_
_entity.id
_entity.type
_entity.pdbx_description
1 polymer ?
#
loop_
_entity_poly.entity_id
_entity_poly.type
_entity_poly.pdbx_seq_one_letter_code
_entity_poly.pdbx_strand_id
1 'polypeptide(L)'
;MSDLKKKLDKGIAYLKRNGVRKTICRAGRKAVLSREVSYEAWLKGHVADEKELERQKKAVAEHPVKVAIWLFPAAGPGSSTLESLMCQSAGRFPVFTARELQQQTEAVGWKKAEYVLLIREGTQLRPEAVYEMTKEAAKQKRSAVLYTDHDVAGTDGHLKNPFCKPDYDPVWQKQQNYMGSVLLVERTIAEALERWLLAQEPDFILAGTEKFWRALLNQAVQSAKDVIHLPALLYHVSEILETEMAELSSVPPIDGRKRNPLLSVIIPNKDHIEDLRLCVKSLLDQGEYESLEILIVENNSEEEATFQGYEEMKKADERIQLLNWSGVFNYSAINNDAVKKAHGEYLLFLNNDTKIKEPGALWELMDCIQREKAGAVGARLFYGDLTIQHAGVVLGYGGIAGHAFEGMSQTEYENLRYAKVIRQMSAVTAACMLVDRRAFEQIGGFTEKLGVAYNDIDLCMKLRKAGWTILYDPAAQMYHYESQTRGFEMNTEKAERVKREAEYFCQTWKEELHRGDPFYNASLTLEKPDFSLKR
;
A
#
# COMPACT_ATOMS: atom_id res chain seq x y z
N MET A 1 31.61 6.60 22.22
CA MET A 1 32.67 6.52 21.17
C MET A 1 32.46 5.39 20.15
N SER A 2 31.83 4.26 20.49
CA SER A 2 31.62 3.13 19.55
C SER A 2 30.59 3.39 18.42
N ASP A 3 29.55 4.17 18.71
CA ASP A 3 28.46 4.42 17.76
C ASP A 3 28.86 5.42 16.63
N LEU A 4 29.63 6.44 16.99
CA LEU A 4 30.14 7.42 16.04
C LEU A 4 31.13 6.78 15.05
N LYS A 5 31.96 5.84 15.52
CA LYS A 5 32.89 5.08 14.70
C LYS A 5 32.16 4.17 13.72
N LYS A 6 31.13 3.46 14.18
CA LYS A 6 30.26 2.63 13.31
C LYS A 6 29.54 3.44 12.24
N LYS A 7 29.06 4.65 12.58
CA LYS A 7 28.41 5.56 11.60
C LYS A 7 29.42 6.09 10.57
N LEU A 8 30.64 6.38 11.00
CA LEU A 8 31.72 6.83 10.12
C LEU A 8 32.17 5.73 9.17
N ASP A 9 32.35 4.50 9.68
CA ASP A 9 32.75 3.33 8.89
C ASP A 9 31.68 2.96 7.84
N LYS A 10 30.38 3.02 8.21
CA LYS A 10 29.26 2.87 7.27
C LYS A 10 29.25 3.97 6.20
N GLY A 11 29.54 5.23 6.57
CA GLY A 11 29.63 6.35 5.63
C GLY A 11 30.79 6.18 4.63
N ILE A 12 31.97 5.74 5.10
CA ILE A 12 33.12 5.47 4.27
C ILE A 12 32.93 4.28 3.34
N ALA A 13 32.29 3.20 3.84
CA ALA A 13 31.92 2.04 3.02
C ALA A 13 30.95 2.42 1.92
N TYR A 14 29.94 3.24 2.24
CA TYR A 14 28.98 3.76 1.27
C TYR A 14 29.64 4.68 0.22
N LEU A 15 30.56 5.56 0.66
CA LEU A 15 31.33 6.45 -0.21
C LEU A 15 32.21 5.66 -1.21
N LYS A 16 32.89 4.62 -0.72
CA LYS A 16 33.72 3.73 -1.56
C LYS A 16 32.91 2.96 -2.57
N ARG A 17 31.67 2.58 -2.20
CA ARG A 17 30.76 1.76 -3.02
C ARG A 17 29.95 2.58 -4.03
N ASN A 18 29.56 3.80 -3.70
CA ASN A 18 28.57 4.60 -4.45
C ASN A 18 29.10 5.95 -4.97
N GLY A 19 30.35 6.29 -4.67
CA GLY A 19 31.00 7.53 -5.10
C GLY A 19 30.53 8.79 -4.36
N VAL A 20 31.32 9.88 -4.53
CA VAL A 20 31.16 11.15 -3.79
C VAL A 20 29.79 11.79 -4.03
N ARG A 21 29.29 11.78 -5.26
CA ARG A 21 28.03 12.46 -5.64
C ARG A 21 26.80 11.83 -5.01
N LYS A 22 26.68 10.49 -5.00
CA LYS A 22 25.60 9.78 -4.28
C LYS A 22 25.69 9.96 -2.78
N THR A 23 26.90 9.99 -2.24
CA THR A 23 27.12 10.23 -0.80
C THR A 23 26.71 11.65 -0.41
N ILE A 24 27.01 12.66 -1.23
CA ILE A 24 26.58 14.05 -1.02
C ILE A 24 25.05 14.17 -1.18
N CYS A 25 24.46 13.54 -2.18
CA CYS A 25 23.01 13.50 -2.34
C CYS A 25 22.33 12.80 -1.14
N ARG A 26 22.89 11.69 -0.66
CA ARG A 26 22.39 11.00 0.54
C ARG A 26 22.61 11.83 1.80
N ALA A 27 23.75 12.48 1.96
CA ALA A 27 24.01 13.38 3.09
C ALA A 27 23.16 14.65 3.03
N GLY A 28 22.96 15.23 1.85
CA GLY A 28 22.03 16.34 1.63
C GLY A 28 20.58 15.96 1.89
N ARG A 29 20.11 14.80 1.39
CA ARG A 29 18.82 14.24 1.76
C ARG A 29 18.71 14.02 3.27
N LYS A 30 19.74 13.46 3.90
CA LYS A 30 19.74 13.23 5.35
C LYS A 30 19.74 14.54 6.16
N ALA A 31 20.37 15.61 5.69
CA ALA A 31 20.35 16.93 6.33
C ALA A 31 18.99 17.65 6.15
N VAL A 32 18.31 17.45 5.02
CA VAL A 32 16.93 17.90 4.81
C VAL A 32 15.97 17.06 5.65
N LEU A 33 16.25 15.74 5.81
CA LEU A 33 15.51 14.80 6.64
C LEU A 33 15.56 15.13 8.14
N SER A 34 16.59 15.86 8.62
CA SER A 34 16.77 16.18 10.04
C SER A 34 15.88 17.32 10.59
N ARG A 35 15.08 17.95 9.75
CA ARG A 35 14.05 18.91 10.20
C ARG A 35 12.67 18.25 10.18
N GLU A 36 12.42 17.36 11.13
CA GLU A 36 11.07 16.84 11.38
C GLU A 36 10.21 17.97 11.93
N VAL A 37 9.01 18.14 11.34
CA VAL A 37 7.96 18.93 11.98
C VAL A 37 7.49 18.10 13.17
N SER A 38 7.50 18.68 14.39
CA SER A 38 6.91 17.96 15.50
C SER A 38 5.42 17.73 15.23
N TYR A 39 4.92 16.56 15.60
CA TYR A 39 3.51 16.23 15.40
C TYR A 39 2.57 17.28 16.00
N GLU A 40 2.89 17.80 17.17
CA GLU A 40 2.13 18.87 17.81
C GLU A 40 2.07 20.17 16.97
N ALA A 41 3.19 20.54 16.34
CA ALA A 41 3.23 21.74 15.49
C ALA A 41 2.42 21.52 14.19
N TRP A 42 2.49 20.32 13.61
CA TRP A 42 1.69 19.95 12.45
C TRP A 42 0.19 19.96 12.78
N LEU A 43 -0.17 19.39 13.92
CA LEU A 43 -1.56 19.27 14.37
C LEU A 43 -2.25 20.62 14.52
N LYS A 44 -1.55 21.62 15.07
CA LYS A 44 -2.09 23.00 15.23
C LYS A 44 -2.57 23.62 13.91
N GLY A 45 -1.99 23.23 12.78
CA GLY A 45 -2.40 23.71 11.46
C GLY A 45 -3.49 22.88 10.78
N HIS A 46 -3.84 21.71 11.36
CA HIS A 46 -4.72 20.72 10.71
C HIS A 46 -5.97 20.35 11.53
N VAL A 47 -6.22 21.07 12.63
CA VAL A 47 -7.41 20.93 13.46
C VAL A 47 -8.20 22.24 13.47
N ALA A 48 -9.51 22.12 13.68
CA ALA A 48 -10.37 23.31 13.79
C ALA A 48 -9.98 24.15 15.02
N ASP A 49 -9.77 25.44 14.81
CA ASP A 49 -9.63 26.40 15.89
C ASP A 49 -11.00 26.81 16.46
N GLU A 50 -11.01 27.58 17.56
CA GLU A 50 -12.24 28.05 18.20
C GLU A 50 -13.13 28.83 17.24
N LYS A 51 -12.54 29.63 16.34
CA LYS A 51 -13.27 30.43 15.36
C LYS A 51 -13.97 29.54 14.33
N GLU A 52 -13.31 28.51 13.87
CA GLU A 52 -13.89 27.53 12.95
C GLU A 52 -15.01 26.74 13.64
N LEU A 53 -14.80 26.29 14.89
CA LEU A 53 -15.83 25.59 15.66
C LEU A 53 -17.08 26.46 15.86
N GLU A 54 -16.92 27.76 16.14
CA GLU A 54 -18.05 28.68 16.25
C GLU A 54 -18.76 28.90 14.90
N ARG A 55 -18.01 28.90 13.80
CA ARG A 55 -18.59 28.96 12.45
C ARG A 55 -19.43 27.71 12.16
N GLN A 56 -18.92 26.53 12.54
CA GLN A 56 -19.63 25.25 12.38
C GLN A 56 -20.92 25.22 13.20
N LYS A 57 -20.89 25.65 14.46
CA LYS A 57 -22.09 25.76 15.32
C LYS A 57 -23.19 26.65 14.68
N LYS A 58 -22.80 27.78 14.09
CA LYS A 58 -23.75 28.66 13.37
C LYS A 58 -24.34 27.97 12.14
N ALA A 59 -23.51 27.32 11.34
CA ALA A 59 -23.98 26.59 10.15
C ALA A 59 -24.95 25.46 10.49
N VAL A 60 -24.70 24.73 11.58
CA VAL A 60 -25.60 23.66 12.06
C VAL A 60 -26.91 24.23 12.65
N ALA A 61 -26.88 25.41 13.27
CA ALA A 61 -28.09 26.07 13.75
C ALA A 61 -29.05 26.43 12.59
N GLU A 62 -28.53 26.79 11.43
CA GLU A 62 -29.29 27.07 10.21
C GLU A 62 -29.72 25.77 9.49
N HIS A 63 -28.85 24.77 9.46
CA HIS A 63 -29.06 23.49 8.79
C HIS A 63 -28.72 22.33 9.71
N PRO A 64 -29.64 21.89 10.60
CA PRO A 64 -29.38 20.83 11.58
C PRO A 64 -29.01 19.50 10.93
N VAL A 65 -27.94 18.90 11.41
CA VAL A 65 -27.46 17.58 10.99
C VAL A 65 -28.24 16.51 11.76
N LYS A 66 -28.79 15.53 11.06
CA LYS A 66 -29.57 14.44 11.65
C LYS A 66 -28.73 13.18 11.73
N VAL A 67 -28.00 13.04 12.84
CA VAL A 67 -27.13 11.90 13.14
C VAL A 67 -27.62 11.17 14.38
N ALA A 68 -27.51 9.84 14.36
CA ALA A 68 -27.59 8.98 15.55
C ALA A 68 -26.25 8.30 15.77
N ILE A 69 -25.92 7.99 17.00
CA ILE A 69 -24.68 7.33 17.40
C ILE A 69 -24.98 5.89 17.80
N TRP A 70 -24.26 4.92 17.25
CA TRP A 70 -24.25 3.55 17.72
C TRP A 70 -22.91 3.24 18.37
N LEU A 71 -22.93 2.96 19.68
CA LEU A 71 -21.74 2.77 20.51
C LEU A 71 -21.56 1.31 20.91
N PHE A 72 -20.37 0.76 20.65
CA PHE A 72 -19.99 -0.63 20.89
C PHE A 72 -18.62 -0.77 21.58
N PRO A 73 -18.51 -1.56 22.67
CA PRO A 73 -19.58 -1.95 23.58
C PRO A 73 -20.21 -0.74 24.26
N ALA A 74 -21.20 -0.96 25.12
CA ALA A 74 -21.78 0.12 25.92
C ALA A 74 -20.72 0.76 26.84
N ALA A 75 -20.67 2.09 26.82
CA ALA A 75 -19.76 2.85 27.67
C ALA A 75 -20.29 2.97 29.11
N GLY A 76 -19.36 2.94 30.08
CA GLY A 76 -19.66 3.23 31.49
C GLY A 76 -19.69 4.75 31.76
N PRO A 77 -20.15 5.14 32.98
CA PRO A 77 -20.03 6.52 33.45
C PRO A 77 -18.56 6.99 33.43
N GLY A 78 -18.31 8.22 32.95
CA GLY A 78 -16.95 8.77 32.83
C GLY A 78 -16.17 8.30 31.61
N SER A 79 -16.84 7.68 30.64
CA SER A 79 -16.23 7.32 29.38
C SER A 79 -15.79 8.55 28.62
N SER A 80 -14.50 8.60 28.24
CA SER A 80 -13.95 9.67 27.40
C SER A 80 -14.58 9.71 26.01
N THR A 81 -15.09 8.58 25.52
CA THR A 81 -15.87 8.51 24.29
C THR A 81 -17.15 9.34 24.42
N LEU A 82 -17.94 9.11 25.48
CA LEU A 82 -19.17 9.88 25.72
C LEU A 82 -18.91 11.36 25.95
N GLU A 83 -17.85 11.72 26.70
CA GLU A 83 -17.45 13.11 26.90
C GLU A 83 -17.12 13.80 25.59
N SER A 84 -16.38 13.13 24.69
CA SER A 84 -16.05 13.68 23.37
C SER A 84 -17.27 13.91 22.48
N LEU A 85 -18.29 13.07 22.61
CA LEU A 85 -19.56 13.23 21.90
C LEU A 85 -20.37 14.46 22.37
N MET A 86 -20.23 14.83 23.64
CA MET A 86 -20.89 16.04 24.20
C MET A 86 -20.23 17.33 23.73
N CYS A 87 -18.99 17.27 23.25
CA CYS A 87 -18.19 18.42 22.82
C CYS A 87 -18.28 18.71 21.31
N GLN A 88 -19.14 18.02 20.56
CA GLN A 88 -19.23 18.19 19.11
C GLN A 88 -19.78 19.56 18.69
N SER A 89 -19.15 20.21 17.70
CA SER A 89 -19.62 21.46 17.11
C SER A 89 -20.97 21.32 16.41
N ALA A 90 -21.24 20.12 15.91
CA ALA A 90 -22.50 19.77 15.23
C ALA A 90 -23.68 19.52 16.18
N GLY A 91 -23.49 19.67 17.51
CA GLY A 91 -24.54 19.56 18.51
C GLY A 91 -24.54 18.24 19.29
N ARG A 92 -25.65 17.93 19.92
CA ARG A 92 -25.83 16.68 20.68
C ARG A 92 -26.66 15.67 19.86
N PHE A 93 -26.30 14.41 19.98
CA PHE A 93 -26.88 13.33 19.23
C PHE A 93 -27.44 12.23 20.15
N PRO A 94 -28.54 11.56 19.78
CA PRO A 94 -28.99 10.38 20.49
C PRO A 94 -27.97 9.25 20.35
N VAL A 95 -27.64 8.61 21.46
CA VAL A 95 -26.70 7.49 21.55
C VAL A 95 -27.48 6.22 21.81
N PHE A 96 -27.20 5.17 21.05
CA PHE A 96 -27.80 3.85 21.15
C PHE A 96 -26.71 2.83 21.39
N THR A 97 -26.86 2.03 22.42
CA THR A 97 -25.96 0.93 22.76
C THR A 97 -26.35 -0.36 22.02
N ALA A 98 -25.41 -1.31 21.96
CA ALA A 98 -25.68 -2.64 21.42
C ALA A 98 -26.92 -3.31 22.02
N ARG A 99 -27.15 -3.17 23.33
CA ARG A 99 -28.31 -3.75 24.04
C ARG A 99 -29.61 -3.13 23.57
N GLU A 100 -29.67 -1.80 23.45
CA GLU A 100 -30.88 -1.11 22.99
C GLU A 100 -31.23 -1.45 21.54
N LEU A 101 -30.22 -1.59 20.68
CA LEU A 101 -30.40 -2.02 19.30
C LEU A 101 -30.96 -3.45 19.20
N GLN A 102 -30.55 -4.37 20.07
CA GLN A 102 -31.04 -5.76 20.10
C GLN A 102 -32.44 -5.91 20.66
N GLN A 103 -32.78 -5.11 21.67
CA GLN A 103 -34.06 -5.25 22.39
C GLN A 103 -35.26 -4.71 21.61
N GLN A 104 -35.05 -4.05 20.48
CA GLN A 104 -36.11 -3.39 19.66
C GLN A 104 -37.04 -2.46 20.48
N THR A 105 -36.72 -2.21 21.76
CA THR A 105 -37.47 -1.32 22.64
C THR A 105 -37.21 0.12 22.21
N GLU A 106 -38.17 0.75 21.56
CA GLU A 106 -38.20 2.18 21.19
C GLU A 106 -36.97 2.76 20.45
N ALA A 107 -36.05 1.91 20.02
CA ALA A 107 -34.92 2.27 19.18
C ALA A 107 -35.30 2.91 17.82
N VAL A 108 -36.60 3.09 17.60
CA VAL A 108 -37.20 3.82 16.47
C VAL A 108 -36.65 5.24 16.36
N GLY A 109 -36.06 5.79 17.43
CA GLY A 109 -35.49 7.14 17.44
C GLY A 109 -34.36 7.36 16.43
N TRP A 110 -33.48 6.38 16.21
CA TRP A 110 -32.38 6.50 15.26
C TRP A 110 -32.85 6.54 13.80
N LYS A 111 -34.02 5.97 13.48
CA LYS A 111 -34.60 5.95 12.11
C LYS A 111 -34.99 7.34 11.59
N LYS A 112 -35.02 8.35 12.46
CA LYS A 112 -35.17 9.76 12.08
C LYS A 112 -33.86 10.41 11.62
N ALA A 113 -32.72 9.76 11.89
CA ALA A 113 -31.42 10.23 11.44
C ALA A 113 -31.23 9.99 9.93
N GLU A 114 -30.45 10.83 9.29
CA GLU A 114 -29.99 10.67 7.91
C GLU A 114 -28.72 9.83 7.86
N TYR A 115 -27.91 9.92 8.90
CA TYR A 115 -26.66 9.20 9.08
C TYR A 115 -26.61 8.51 10.45
N VAL A 116 -25.88 7.41 10.51
CA VAL A 116 -25.54 6.74 11.77
C VAL A 116 -24.01 6.72 11.89
N LEU A 117 -23.49 7.21 13.02
CA LEU A 117 -22.07 7.14 13.35
C LEU A 117 -21.83 5.92 14.24
N LEU A 118 -21.14 4.93 13.71
CA LEU A 118 -20.67 3.76 14.46
C LEU A 118 -19.40 4.13 15.18
N ILE A 119 -19.35 3.94 16.50
CA ILE A 119 -18.17 4.25 17.32
C ILE A 119 -17.85 3.07 18.22
N ARG A 120 -16.57 2.76 18.33
CA ARG A 120 -16.06 1.81 19.32
C ARG A 120 -15.64 2.56 20.59
N GLU A 121 -15.99 1.99 21.76
CA GLU A 121 -15.55 2.51 23.05
C GLU A 121 -14.01 2.57 23.13
N GLY A 122 -13.48 3.58 23.79
CA GLY A 122 -12.05 3.90 23.80
C GLY A 122 -11.62 4.86 22.68
N THR A 123 -12.59 5.37 21.91
CA THR A 123 -12.38 6.38 20.87
C THR A 123 -12.83 7.76 21.34
N GLN A 124 -12.03 8.78 21.10
CA GLN A 124 -12.35 10.17 21.43
C GLN A 124 -12.43 10.99 20.14
N LEU A 125 -13.62 11.51 19.84
CA LEU A 125 -13.83 12.37 18.66
C LEU A 125 -13.28 13.77 18.91
N ARG A 126 -12.70 14.38 17.87
CA ARG A 126 -12.44 15.82 17.85
C ARG A 126 -13.76 16.61 17.76
N PRO A 127 -13.80 17.85 18.27
CA PRO A 127 -15.03 18.63 18.28
C PRO A 127 -15.67 18.85 16.91
N GLU A 128 -14.88 18.90 15.83
CA GLU A 128 -15.30 19.09 14.45
C GLU A 128 -15.70 17.79 13.73
N ALA A 129 -15.50 16.63 14.35
CA ALA A 129 -15.55 15.35 13.66
C ALA A 129 -16.88 15.06 12.97
N VAL A 130 -17.99 15.16 13.71
CA VAL A 130 -19.32 14.86 13.14
C VAL A 130 -19.69 15.86 12.05
N TYR A 131 -19.34 17.13 12.22
CA TYR A 131 -19.59 18.17 11.22
C TYR A 131 -18.86 17.86 9.90
N GLU A 132 -17.55 17.62 9.96
CA GLU A 132 -16.75 17.39 8.75
C GLU A 132 -17.14 16.08 8.06
N MET A 133 -17.39 15.01 8.82
CA MET A 133 -17.82 13.73 8.24
C MET A 133 -19.18 13.85 7.54
N THR A 134 -20.16 14.52 8.14
CA THR A 134 -21.50 14.68 7.54
C THR A 134 -21.49 15.63 6.37
N LYS A 135 -20.71 16.69 6.42
CA LYS A 135 -20.48 17.62 5.30
C LYS A 135 -19.86 16.91 4.09
N GLU A 136 -18.92 15.98 4.31
CA GLU A 136 -18.35 15.19 3.24
C GLU A 136 -19.36 14.18 2.68
N ALA A 137 -20.07 13.46 3.57
CA ALA A 137 -21.10 12.51 3.17
C ALA A 137 -22.22 13.16 2.35
N ALA A 138 -22.62 14.40 2.68
CA ALA A 138 -23.65 15.13 1.95
C ALA A 138 -23.27 15.48 0.49
N LYS A 139 -21.99 15.45 0.11
CA LYS A 139 -21.56 15.63 -1.28
C LYS A 139 -21.82 14.39 -2.14
N GLN A 140 -22.05 13.26 -1.51
CA GLN A 140 -22.21 11.98 -2.20
C GLN A 140 -23.63 11.80 -2.71
N LYS A 141 -23.76 11.20 -3.89
CA LYS A 141 -25.06 10.92 -4.54
C LYS A 141 -25.54 9.49 -4.31
N ARG A 142 -24.74 8.65 -3.64
CA ARG A 142 -25.00 7.22 -3.47
C ARG A 142 -24.81 6.83 -2.01
N SER A 143 -25.43 5.72 -1.64
CA SER A 143 -25.29 5.13 -0.31
C SER A 143 -23.82 4.82 -0.02
N ALA A 144 -23.25 5.52 0.96
CA ALA A 144 -21.83 5.48 1.24
C ALA A 144 -21.52 5.18 2.71
N VAL A 145 -20.36 4.56 2.87
CA VAL A 145 -19.65 4.42 4.14
C VAL A 145 -18.48 5.39 4.12
N LEU A 146 -18.29 6.14 5.20
CA LEU A 146 -17.19 7.10 5.32
C LEU A 146 -16.34 6.79 6.56
N TYR A 147 -15.00 6.76 6.38
CA TYR A 147 -14.02 6.64 7.46
C TYR A 147 -12.97 7.76 7.36
N THR A 148 -12.22 7.97 8.43
CA THR A 148 -11.24 9.05 8.53
C THR A 148 -9.95 8.60 9.20
N ASP A 149 -8.94 9.46 9.23
CA ASP A 149 -7.67 9.25 9.90
C ASP A 149 -7.79 9.36 11.41
N HIS A 150 -6.83 8.81 12.14
CA HIS A 150 -6.75 8.90 13.59
C HIS A 150 -5.31 9.02 14.09
N ASP A 151 -5.17 9.36 15.35
CA ASP A 151 -3.93 9.27 16.10
C ASP A 151 -4.16 8.56 17.43
N VAL A 152 -3.12 8.38 18.20
CA VAL A 152 -3.14 7.65 19.47
C VAL A 152 -3.00 8.63 20.63
N ALA A 153 -3.94 8.58 21.56
CA ALA A 153 -3.83 9.26 22.86
C ALA A 153 -3.01 8.38 23.81
N GLY A 154 -1.82 8.84 24.16
CA GLY A 154 -0.98 8.19 25.17
C GLY A 154 -1.55 8.31 26.58
N THR A 155 -1.14 7.44 27.47
CA THR A 155 -1.51 7.49 28.91
C THR A 155 -1.02 8.76 29.62
N ASP A 156 -0.04 9.43 29.04
CA ASP A 156 0.51 10.74 29.47
C ASP A 156 -0.28 11.94 28.92
N GLY A 157 -1.33 11.70 28.13
CA GLY A 157 -2.15 12.71 27.48
C GLY A 157 -1.57 13.30 26.20
N HIS A 158 -0.36 12.88 25.78
CA HIS A 158 0.22 13.31 24.51
C HIS A 158 -0.33 12.53 23.33
N LEU A 159 -0.61 13.23 22.24
CA LEU A 159 -1.04 12.64 20.97
C LEU A 159 0.18 12.22 20.14
N LYS A 160 0.13 11.01 19.59
CA LYS A 160 1.25 10.41 18.86
C LYS A 160 0.76 9.46 17.76
N ASN A 161 1.68 8.99 16.94
CA ASN A 161 1.47 7.94 15.93
C ASN A 161 0.27 8.22 15.01
N PRO A 162 0.20 9.37 14.31
CA PRO A 162 -0.87 9.64 13.38
C PRO A 162 -0.93 8.55 12.30
N PHE A 163 -2.12 8.02 12.07
CA PHE A 163 -2.38 7.07 11.01
C PHE A 163 -3.16 7.74 9.88
N CYS A 164 -2.41 8.23 8.89
CA CYS A 164 -2.94 8.80 7.67
C CYS A 164 -3.27 7.67 6.69
N LYS A 165 -4.52 7.28 6.62
CA LYS A 165 -4.99 6.10 5.89
C LYS A 165 -5.00 6.34 4.37
N PRO A 166 -4.87 5.29 3.54
CA PRO A 166 -5.16 5.39 2.11
C PRO A 166 -6.66 5.39 1.83
N ASP A 167 -7.05 5.57 0.58
CA ASP A 167 -8.39 5.22 0.13
C ASP A 167 -8.68 3.73 0.35
N TYR A 168 -9.95 3.33 0.21
CA TYR A 168 -10.38 2.00 0.60
C TYR A 168 -9.62 0.89 -0.13
N ASP A 169 -8.96 0.04 0.66
CA ASP A 169 -8.23 -1.13 0.23
C ASP A 169 -8.85 -2.40 0.86
N PRO A 170 -9.66 -3.15 0.11
CA PRO A 170 -10.30 -4.36 0.60
C PRO A 170 -9.30 -5.46 0.97
N VAL A 171 -8.11 -5.48 0.35
CA VAL A 171 -7.07 -6.48 0.62
C VAL A 171 -6.43 -6.21 1.97
N TRP A 172 -6.11 -4.96 2.26
CA TRP A 172 -5.59 -4.57 3.58
C TRP A 172 -6.65 -4.80 4.66
N GLN A 173 -7.92 -4.38 4.44
CA GLN A 173 -8.98 -4.51 5.43
C GLN A 173 -9.26 -5.97 5.85
N LYS A 174 -9.04 -6.94 4.96
CA LYS A 174 -9.11 -8.37 5.31
C LYS A 174 -8.05 -8.81 6.32
N GLN A 175 -6.86 -8.22 6.27
CA GLN A 175 -5.72 -8.58 7.12
C GLN A 175 -5.72 -7.83 8.44
N GLN A 176 -6.13 -6.57 8.43
CA GLN A 176 -6.05 -5.66 9.55
C GLN A 176 -7.19 -4.65 9.50
N ASN A 177 -7.73 -4.28 10.65
CA ASN A 177 -8.70 -3.18 10.72
C ASN A 177 -7.99 -1.82 10.57
N TYR A 178 -7.69 -1.42 9.34
CA TYR A 178 -7.09 -0.10 9.12
C TYR A 178 -8.14 1.03 9.02
N MET A 179 -9.40 0.71 8.70
CA MET A 179 -10.47 1.72 8.69
C MET A 179 -10.70 2.33 10.07
N GLY A 180 -10.42 1.57 11.14
CA GLY A 180 -10.38 2.08 12.51
C GLY A 180 -11.68 1.87 13.30
N SER A 181 -11.91 2.75 14.27
CA SER A 181 -12.96 2.63 15.29
C SER A 181 -14.16 3.57 15.09
N VAL A 182 -14.17 4.34 13.98
CA VAL A 182 -15.23 5.30 13.64
C VAL A 182 -15.65 5.13 12.20
N LEU A 183 -16.96 4.99 11.95
CA LEU A 183 -17.52 4.87 10.62
C LEU A 183 -18.85 5.62 10.54
N LEU A 184 -18.98 6.54 9.58
CA LEU A 184 -20.27 7.16 9.27
C LEU A 184 -20.95 6.40 8.14
N VAL A 185 -22.20 6.02 8.34
CA VAL A 185 -23.01 5.29 7.34
C VAL A 185 -24.32 6.01 7.08
N GLU A 186 -24.83 5.95 5.87
CA GLU A 186 -26.19 6.40 5.58
C GLU A 186 -27.22 5.51 6.24
N ARG A 187 -28.44 6.06 6.46
CA ARG A 187 -29.56 5.35 7.07
C ARG A 187 -29.86 4.00 6.41
N THR A 188 -29.83 3.92 5.09
CA THR A 188 -30.10 2.68 4.35
C THR A 188 -29.13 1.56 4.68
N ILE A 189 -27.86 1.91 4.91
CA ILE A 189 -26.82 0.97 5.37
C ILE A 189 -27.07 0.60 6.83
N ALA A 190 -27.41 1.58 7.68
CA ALA A 190 -27.72 1.35 9.08
C ALA A 190 -28.93 0.39 9.24
N GLU A 191 -29.96 0.50 8.40
CA GLU A 191 -31.08 -0.45 8.36
C GLU A 191 -30.64 -1.87 7.98
N ALA A 192 -29.68 -2.01 7.09
CA ALA A 192 -29.10 -3.31 6.76
C ALA A 192 -28.26 -3.87 7.92
N LEU A 193 -27.49 -3.00 8.59
CA LEU A 193 -26.73 -3.37 9.78
C LEU A 193 -27.62 -3.75 10.96
N GLU A 194 -28.74 -3.05 11.20
CA GLU A 194 -29.71 -3.42 12.23
C GLU A 194 -30.23 -4.84 12.00
N ARG A 195 -30.63 -5.17 10.78
CA ARG A 195 -31.08 -6.54 10.44
C ARG A 195 -29.98 -7.57 10.67
N TRP A 196 -28.74 -7.25 10.32
CA TRP A 196 -27.60 -8.13 10.53
C TRP A 196 -27.32 -8.31 12.02
N LEU A 197 -27.34 -7.23 12.83
CA LEU A 197 -27.14 -7.27 14.29
C LEU A 197 -28.18 -8.14 14.98
N LEU A 198 -29.46 -8.04 14.57
CA LEU A 198 -30.54 -8.84 15.14
C LEU A 198 -30.42 -10.36 14.85
N ALA A 199 -29.64 -10.72 13.85
CA ALA A 199 -29.34 -12.11 13.50
C ALA A 199 -28.07 -12.67 14.19
N GLN A 200 -27.33 -11.85 14.93
CA GLN A 200 -26.14 -12.28 15.65
C GLN A 200 -26.45 -12.69 17.10
N GLU A 201 -25.61 -13.56 17.65
CA GLU A 201 -25.67 -13.93 19.06
C GLU A 201 -25.41 -12.71 19.95
N PRO A 202 -26.24 -12.49 21.01
CA PRO A 202 -26.11 -11.32 21.89
C PRO A 202 -24.73 -11.17 22.50
N ASP A 203 -24.13 -12.25 23.01
CA ASP A 203 -22.82 -12.24 23.63
C ASP A 203 -21.72 -11.81 22.66
N PHE A 204 -21.82 -12.15 21.38
CA PHE A 204 -20.88 -11.73 20.34
C PHE A 204 -20.89 -10.21 20.16
N ILE A 205 -22.08 -9.60 20.17
CA ILE A 205 -22.23 -8.14 20.03
C ILE A 205 -21.81 -7.40 21.31
N LEU A 206 -22.29 -7.88 22.47
CA LEU A 206 -22.06 -7.23 23.76
C LEU A 206 -20.60 -7.27 24.19
N ALA A 207 -19.85 -8.29 23.75
CA ALA A 207 -18.41 -8.37 24.00
C ALA A 207 -17.61 -7.24 23.32
N GLY A 208 -18.11 -6.66 22.22
CA GLY A 208 -17.50 -5.53 21.52
C GLY A 208 -16.05 -5.78 21.03
N THR A 209 -15.68 -7.05 20.86
CA THR A 209 -14.31 -7.45 20.50
C THR A 209 -13.91 -6.94 19.12
N GLU A 210 -12.61 -6.93 18.82
CA GLU A 210 -12.11 -6.60 17.48
C GLU A 210 -12.74 -7.51 16.39
N LYS A 211 -12.95 -8.79 16.70
CA LYS A 211 -13.63 -9.73 15.79
C LYS A 211 -15.06 -9.28 15.43
N PHE A 212 -15.85 -8.85 16.42
CA PHE A 212 -17.17 -8.29 16.21
C PHE A 212 -17.10 -7.00 15.39
N TRP A 213 -16.21 -6.08 15.77
CA TRP A 213 -16.08 -4.80 15.11
C TRP A 213 -15.71 -4.95 13.63
N ARG A 214 -14.75 -5.82 13.31
CA ARG A 214 -14.39 -6.14 11.92
C ARG A 214 -15.56 -6.74 11.13
N ALA A 215 -16.33 -7.61 11.75
CA ALA A 215 -17.53 -8.19 11.11
C ALA A 215 -18.56 -7.09 10.80
N LEU A 216 -18.79 -6.15 11.73
CA LEU A 216 -19.68 -5.01 11.55
C LEU A 216 -19.19 -4.09 10.41
N LEU A 217 -17.90 -3.74 10.38
CA LEU A 217 -17.31 -2.94 9.31
C LEU A 217 -17.46 -3.63 7.94
N ASN A 218 -17.15 -4.91 7.86
CA ASN A 218 -17.29 -5.68 6.63
C ASN A 218 -18.75 -5.71 6.14
N GLN A 219 -19.71 -5.88 7.05
CA GLN A 219 -21.14 -5.83 6.71
C GLN A 219 -21.56 -4.45 6.23
N ALA A 220 -21.05 -3.37 6.84
CA ALA A 220 -21.30 -2.00 6.40
C ALA A 220 -20.79 -1.77 4.97
N VAL A 221 -19.55 -2.18 4.70
CA VAL A 221 -18.94 -2.08 3.36
C VAL A 221 -19.70 -2.89 2.32
N GLN A 222 -20.10 -4.12 2.63
CA GLN A 222 -20.91 -4.96 1.71
C GLN A 222 -22.28 -4.36 1.39
N SER A 223 -22.82 -3.58 2.30
CA SER A 223 -24.13 -2.91 2.14
C SER A 223 -24.02 -1.56 1.41
N ALA A 224 -22.81 -1.04 1.23
CA ALA A 224 -22.53 0.26 0.61
C ALA A 224 -22.33 0.14 -0.91
N LYS A 225 -22.60 1.22 -1.62
CA LYS A 225 -22.20 1.40 -3.03
C LYS A 225 -20.83 2.02 -3.16
N ASP A 226 -20.49 2.91 -2.23
CA ASP A 226 -19.23 3.62 -2.21
C ASP A 226 -18.61 3.58 -0.79
N VAL A 227 -17.29 3.46 -0.71
CA VAL A 227 -16.51 3.58 0.53
C VAL A 227 -15.59 4.78 0.38
N ILE A 228 -15.74 5.76 1.27
CA ILE A 228 -15.10 7.07 1.16
C ILE A 228 -14.12 7.25 2.30
N HIS A 229 -12.92 7.65 1.97
CA HIS A 229 -11.93 8.12 2.91
C HIS A 229 -11.95 9.65 2.97
N LEU A 230 -12.12 10.20 4.17
CA LEU A 230 -11.89 11.61 4.43
C LEU A 230 -10.50 11.77 5.07
N PRO A 231 -9.50 12.31 4.35
CA PRO A 231 -8.11 12.39 4.84
C PRO A 231 -7.95 13.51 5.88
N ALA A 232 -8.58 13.32 7.03
CA ALA A 232 -8.55 14.24 8.16
C ALA A 232 -8.47 13.46 9.47
N LEU A 233 -7.62 13.93 10.39
CA LEU A 233 -7.47 13.38 11.74
C LEU A 233 -8.63 13.86 12.61
N LEU A 234 -9.70 13.07 12.70
CA LEU A 234 -10.93 13.47 13.37
C LEU A 234 -11.19 12.75 14.70
N TYR A 235 -10.33 11.82 15.09
CA TYR A 235 -10.46 11.14 16.38
C TYR A 235 -9.13 10.60 16.92
N HIS A 236 -9.12 10.30 18.19
CA HIS A 236 -8.03 9.65 18.91
C HIS A 236 -8.48 8.28 19.38
N VAL A 237 -7.57 7.33 19.43
CA VAL A 237 -7.79 6.02 20.04
C VAL A 237 -6.86 5.82 21.23
N SER A 238 -7.26 5.01 22.20
CA SER A 238 -6.35 4.58 23.27
C SER A 238 -5.25 3.66 22.73
N GLU A 239 -4.12 3.57 23.43
CA GLU A 239 -3.03 2.65 23.06
C GLU A 239 -3.50 1.19 23.00
N ILE A 240 -4.43 0.80 23.88
CA ILE A 240 -5.02 -0.55 23.89
C ILE A 240 -5.79 -0.79 22.61
N LEU A 241 -6.67 0.14 22.25
CA LEU A 241 -7.50 0.02 21.05
C LEU A 241 -6.65 0.02 19.78
N GLU A 242 -5.60 0.85 19.71
CA GLU A 242 -4.65 0.85 18.58
C GLU A 242 -3.95 -0.51 18.44
N THR A 243 -3.54 -1.11 19.57
CA THR A 243 -2.88 -2.42 19.55
C THR A 243 -3.82 -3.50 19.01
N GLU A 244 -5.08 -3.53 19.45
CA GLU A 244 -6.08 -4.48 18.96
C GLU A 244 -6.36 -4.31 17.47
N MET A 245 -6.49 -3.07 16.99
CA MET A 245 -6.71 -2.79 15.56
C MET A 245 -5.49 -3.13 14.70
N ALA A 246 -4.28 -3.02 15.29
CA ALA A 246 -3.03 -3.32 14.60
C ALA A 246 -2.75 -4.82 14.44
N GLU A 247 -3.49 -5.69 15.14
CA GLU A 247 -3.33 -7.14 15.01
C GLU A 247 -3.60 -7.62 13.59
N LEU A 248 -2.61 -8.33 13.03
CA LEU A 248 -2.75 -8.97 11.73
C LEU A 248 -3.51 -10.29 11.89
N SER A 249 -4.58 -10.44 11.14
CA SER A 249 -5.22 -11.73 10.98
C SER A 249 -4.43 -12.58 9.99
N SER A 250 -4.21 -13.83 10.32
CA SER A 250 -3.73 -14.80 9.33
C SER A 250 -4.79 -14.90 8.22
N VAL A 251 -4.43 -14.47 7.03
CA VAL A 251 -5.21 -14.80 5.83
C VAL A 251 -4.80 -16.23 5.48
N PRO A 252 -5.70 -17.21 5.57
CA PRO A 252 -5.32 -18.58 5.23
C PRO A 252 -4.83 -18.61 3.78
N PRO A 253 -3.70 -19.29 3.51
CA PRO A 253 -3.28 -19.51 2.14
C PRO A 253 -4.42 -20.19 1.39
N ILE A 254 -4.57 -19.84 0.12
CA ILE A 254 -5.47 -20.63 -0.72
C ILE A 254 -4.97 -22.09 -0.61
N ASP A 255 -5.91 -23.03 -0.59
CA ASP A 255 -5.61 -24.45 -0.85
C ASP A 255 -5.02 -24.63 -2.29
N GLY A 256 -4.35 -23.63 -2.76
CA GLY A 256 -3.78 -23.35 -4.08
C GLY A 256 -2.51 -24.12 -4.37
N ARG A 257 -1.86 -24.71 -3.34
CA ARG A 257 -0.87 -25.76 -3.58
C ARG A 257 -1.45 -26.95 -4.36
N LYS A 258 -2.78 -27.07 -4.43
CA LYS A 258 -3.46 -28.04 -5.32
C LYS A 258 -3.54 -27.56 -6.78
N ARG A 259 -3.51 -26.27 -7.05
CA ARG A 259 -3.44 -25.71 -8.39
C ARG A 259 -2.07 -25.07 -8.57
N ASN A 260 -1.19 -25.78 -9.23
CA ASN A 260 0.19 -25.39 -9.52
C ASN A 260 0.29 -24.94 -11.01
N PRO A 261 -0.24 -23.75 -11.39
CA PRO A 261 -0.24 -23.30 -12.77
C PRO A 261 1.17 -23.04 -13.25
N LEU A 262 1.42 -23.21 -14.55
CA LEU A 262 2.74 -22.92 -15.12
C LEU A 262 3.07 -21.44 -14.98
N LEU A 263 4.25 -21.14 -14.44
CA LEU A 263 4.84 -19.82 -14.29
C LEU A 263 5.96 -19.63 -15.32
N SER A 264 5.86 -18.63 -16.18
CA SER A 264 6.96 -18.22 -17.07
C SER A 264 7.77 -17.13 -16.40
N VAL A 265 9.02 -17.42 -16.04
CA VAL A 265 9.98 -16.43 -15.52
C VAL A 265 10.77 -15.87 -16.69
N ILE A 266 10.69 -14.56 -16.93
CA ILE A 266 11.31 -13.87 -18.06
C ILE A 266 12.45 -13.00 -17.53
N ILE A 267 13.68 -13.31 -17.97
CA ILE A 267 14.91 -12.66 -17.49
C ILE A 267 15.71 -12.11 -18.68
N PRO A 268 15.57 -10.82 -19.02
CA PRO A 268 16.48 -10.18 -19.96
C PRO A 268 17.91 -10.15 -19.41
N ASN A 269 18.89 -10.57 -20.23
CA ASN A 269 20.28 -10.57 -19.81
C ASN A 269 21.20 -10.01 -20.90
N LYS A 270 22.21 -9.24 -20.48
CA LYS A 270 23.37 -8.86 -21.28
C LYS A 270 24.61 -9.00 -20.41
N ASP A 271 25.53 -9.88 -20.78
CA ASP A 271 26.76 -10.14 -20.01
C ASP A 271 26.49 -10.47 -18.52
N HIS A 272 27.39 -10.20 -17.59
CA HIS A 272 27.19 -10.39 -16.13
C HIS A 272 26.67 -11.79 -15.76
N ILE A 273 27.27 -12.82 -16.32
CA ILE A 273 26.80 -14.21 -16.20
C ILE A 273 26.72 -14.70 -14.76
N GLU A 274 27.59 -14.22 -13.87
CA GLU A 274 27.57 -14.65 -12.46
C GLU A 274 26.33 -14.15 -11.70
N ASP A 275 25.87 -12.92 -12.00
CA ASP A 275 24.62 -12.41 -11.41
C ASP A 275 23.44 -13.26 -11.89
N LEU A 276 23.37 -13.55 -13.18
CA LEU A 276 22.33 -14.41 -13.75
C LEU A 276 22.37 -15.85 -13.16
N ARG A 277 23.57 -16.43 -12.98
CA ARG A 277 23.72 -17.75 -12.33
C ARG A 277 23.15 -17.75 -10.91
N LEU A 278 23.45 -16.73 -10.13
CA LEU A 278 22.93 -16.58 -8.77
C LEU A 278 21.40 -16.40 -8.77
N CYS A 279 20.87 -15.61 -9.70
CA CYS A 279 19.44 -15.41 -9.87
C CYS A 279 18.74 -16.75 -10.19
N VAL A 280 19.12 -17.41 -11.27
CA VAL A 280 18.53 -18.68 -11.72
C VAL A 280 18.67 -19.77 -10.65
N LYS A 281 19.86 -19.92 -10.06
CA LYS A 281 20.09 -20.88 -8.97
C LYS A 281 19.14 -20.62 -7.79
N SER A 282 18.93 -19.37 -7.38
CA SER A 282 18.03 -19.06 -6.28
C SER A 282 16.57 -19.41 -6.58
N LEU A 283 16.14 -19.25 -7.82
CA LEU A 283 14.79 -19.63 -8.26
C LEU A 283 14.59 -21.16 -8.15
N LEU A 284 15.57 -21.93 -8.59
CA LEU A 284 15.50 -23.38 -8.60
C LEU A 284 15.64 -24.00 -7.19
N ASP A 285 16.53 -23.44 -6.36
CA ASP A 285 16.85 -24.02 -5.04
C ASP A 285 15.90 -23.52 -3.92
N GLN A 286 15.43 -22.26 -4.01
CA GLN A 286 14.73 -21.58 -2.91
C GLN A 286 13.33 -21.12 -3.27
N GLY A 287 12.96 -21.13 -4.55
CA GLY A 287 11.65 -20.69 -5.01
C GLY A 287 10.51 -21.61 -4.57
N GLU A 288 10.82 -22.88 -4.33
CA GLU A 288 9.89 -23.95 -3.92
C GLU A 288 8.68 -24.10 -4.85
N TYR A 289 8.76 -23.58 -6.07
CA TYR A 289 7.71 -23.63 -7.09
C TYR A 289 8.17 -24.48 -8.27
N GLU A 290 7.57 -25.67 -8.44
CA GLU A 290 8.04 -26.65 -9.40
C GLU A 290 7.57 -26.40 -10.84
N SER A 291 6.32 -25.91 -11.01
CA SER A 291 5.70 -25.71 -12.32
C SER A 291 6.14 -24.38 -12.94
N LEU A 292 7.41 -24.29 -13.33
CA LEU A 292 7.97 -23.08 -13.94
C LEU A 292 8.79 -23.38 -15.19
N GLU A 293 8.84 -22.45 -16.11
CA GLU A 293 9.83 -22.34 -17.18
C GLU A 293 10.62 -21.03 -17.01
N ILE A 294 11.89 -21.03 -17.33
CA ILE A 294 12.78 -19.86 -17.22
C ILE A 294 13.23 -19.48 -18.64
N LEU A 295 12.78 -18.31 -19.09
CA LEU A 295 13.12 -17.74 -20.39
C LEU A 295 14.20 -16.68 -20.20
N ILE A 296 15.45 -17.05 -20.43
CA ILE A 296 16.58 -16.10 -20.46
C ILE A 296 16.57 -15.45 -21.84
N VAL A 297 16.46 -14.12 -21.88
CA VAL A 297 16.47 -13.37 -23.14
C VAL A 297 17.83 -12.72 -23.31
N GLU A 298 18.67 -13.35 -24.14
CA GLU A 298 19.98 -12.84 -24.54
C GLU A 298 19.82 -11.53 -25.32
N ASN A 299 20.50 -10.48 -24.87
CA ASN A 299 20.39 -9.13 -25.42
C ASN A 299 21.76 -8.56 -25.81
N ASN A 300 22.33 -9.09 -26.90
CA ASN A 300 23.60 -8.61 -27.47
C ASN A 300 24.77 -8.63 -26.49
N SER A 301 24.98 -9.75 -25.81
CA SER A 301 26.15 -9.99 -24.96
C SER A 301 27.43 -10.03 -25.81
N GLU A 302 28.56 -9.62 -25.22
CA GLU A 302 29.86 -9.55 -25.88
C GLU A 302 30.88 -10.50 -25.24
N GLU A 303 30.63 -10.95 -24.00
CA GLU A 303 31.54 -11.82 -23.25
C GLU A 303 31.32 -13.30 -23.60
N GLU A 304 32.39 -14.01 -24.03
CA GLU A 304 32.34 -15.43 -24.34
C GLU A 304 31.88 -16.28 -23.13
N ALA A 305 32.27 -15.88 -21.92
CA ALA A 305 31.86 -16.53 -20.69
C ALA A 305 30.34 -16.54 -20.50
N THR A 306 29.64 -15.53 -21.01
CA THR A 306 28.18 -15.42 -20.96
C THR A 306 27.53 -16.53 -21.79
N PHE A 307 27.99 -16.75 -23.01
CA PHE A 307 27.47 -17.81 -23.89
C PHE A 307 27.78 -19.22 -23.35
N GLN A 308 28.98 -19.42 -22.78
CA GLN A 308 29.32 -20.67 -22.10
C GLN A 308 28.38 -20.93 -20.92
N GLY A 309 28.11 -19.90 -20.11
CA GLY A 309 27.21 -19.99 -18.98
C GLY A 309 25.75 -20.32 -19.38
N TYR A 310 25.26 -19.77 -20.48
CA TYR A 310 23.94 -20.13 -21.01
C TYR A 310 23.85 -21.61 -21.37
N GLU A 311 24.85 -22.16 -22.05
CA GLU A 311 24.86 -23.56 -22.44
C GLU A 311 25.00 -24.49 -21.22
N GLU A 312 25.76 -24.11 -20.19
CA GLU A 312 25.84 -24.86 -18.95
C GLU A 312 24.50 -24.88 -18.20
N MET A 313 23.81 -23.73 -18.07
CA MET A 313 22.51 -23.67 -17.38
C MET A 313 21.43 -24.47 -18.12
N LYS A 314 21.36 -24.39 -19.46
CA LYS A 314 20.43 -25.19 -20.25
C LYS A 314 20.66 -26.71 -20.14
N LYS A 315 21.92 -27.13 -20.00
CA LYS A 315 22.25 -28.57 -19.78
C LYS A 315 21.93 -29.02 -18.36
N ALA A 316 21.99 -28.11 -17.40
CA ALA A 316 21.74 -28.43 -15.99
C ALA A 316 20.26 -28.59 -15.67
N ASP A 317 19.36 -27.86 -16.34
CA ASP A 317 17.91 -27.89 -16.06
C ASP A 317 17.11 -27.64 -17.35
N GLU A 318 16.23 -28.57 -17.70
CA GLU A 318 15.41 -28.53 -18.92
C GLU A 318 14.34 -27.42 -18.91
N ARG A 319 14.03 -26.85 -17.77
CA ARG A 319 13.12 -25.72 -17.63
C ARG A 319 13.70 -24.42 -18.14
N ILE A 320 15.03 -24.38 -18.41
CA ILE A 320 15.74 -23.17 -18.86
C ILE A 320 15.78 -23.12 -20.39
N GLN A 321 15.25 -22.04 -20.95
CA GLN A 321 15.25 -21.76 -22.39
C GLN A 321 16.00 -20.47 -22.66
N LEU A 322 16.77 -20.44 -23.75
CA LEU A 322 17.46 -19.24 -24.23
C LEU A 322 16.72 -18.67 -25.43
N LEU A 323 16.31 -17.42 -25.33
CA LEU A 323 15.72 -16.65 -26.42
C LEU A 323 16.72 -15.58 -26.86
N ASN A 324 16.76 -15.26 -28.15
CA ASN A 324 17.67 -14.25 -28.68
C ASN A 324 16.90 -12.97 -29.06
N TRP A 325 17.37 -11.84 -28.59
CA TRP A 325 16.94 -10.51 -28.99
C TRP A 325 18.06 -9.81 -29.75
N SER A 326 17.88 -9.56 -31.04
CA SER A 326 18.87 -8.92 -31.92
C SER A 326 18.64 -7.42 -32.11
N GLY A 327 17.59 -6.86 -31.53
CA GLY A 327 17.24 -5.44 -31.63
C GLY A 327 18.07 -4.55 -30.71
N VAL A 328 17.87 -3.24 -30.83
CA VAL A 328 18.40 -2.27 -29.85
C VAL A 328 17.76 -2.54 -28.49
N PHE A 329 18.50 -2.31 -27.42
CA PHE A 329 18.00 -2.51 -26.07
C PHE A 329 16.75 -1.68 -25.81
N ASN A 330 15.66 -2.39 -25.55
CA ASN A 330 14.37 -1.86 -25.12
C ASN A 330 13.71 -2.91 -24.22
N TYR A 331 13.70 -2.65 -22.92
CA TYR A 331 13.16 -3.59 -21.91
C TYR A 331 11.73 -4.01 -22.24
N SER A 332 10.89 -3.05 -22.63
CA SER A 332 9.50 -3.30 -22.97
C SER A 332 9.34 -4.23 -24.18
N ALA A 333 10.09 -3.97 -25.26
CA ALA A 333 10.03 -4.78 -26.48
C ALA A 333 10.60 -6.20 -26.25
N ILE A 334 11.70 -6.31 -25.48
CA ILE A 334 12.32 -7.60 -25.11
C ILE A 334 11.30 -8.47 -24.36
N ASN A 335 10.64 -7.92 -23.34
CA ASN A 335 9.66 -8.67 -22.56
C ASN A 335 8.39 -8.98 -23.36
N ASN A 336 7.89 -8.06 -24.19
CA ASN A 336 6.77 -8.31 -25.09
C ASN A 336 7.04 -9.45 -26.07
N ASP A 337 8.26 -9.54 -26.60
CA ASP A 337 8.65 -10.63 -27.51
C ASP A 337 8.78 -11.96 -26.77
N ALA A 338 9.37 -11.95 -25.58
CA ALA A 338 9.50 -13.14 -24.74
C ALA A 338 8.14 -13.73 -24.34
N VAL A 339 7.16 -12.88 -23.99
CA VAL A 339 5.81 -13.32 -23.64
C VAL A 339 5.14 -14.10 -24.77
N LYS A 340 5.41 -13.80 -26.04
CA LYS A 340 4.87 -14.56 -27.18
C LYS A 340 5.37 -16.02 -27.24
N LYS A 341 6.51 -16.29 -26.58
CA LYS A 341 7.17 -17.62 -26.54
C LYS A 341 6.96 -18.32 -25.19
N ALA A 342 6.45 -17.61 -24.21
CA ALA A 342 6.11 -18.11 -22.89
C ALA A 342 4.80 -18.93 -22.93
N HIS A 343 4.68 -19.95 -22.06
CA HIS A 343 3.52 -20.85 -22.01
C HIS A 343 2.73 -20.74 -20.68
N GLY A 344 3.31 -20.10 -19.65
CA GLY A 344 2.72 -19.99 -18.32
C GLY A 344 1.40 -19.20 -18.30
N GLU A 345 0.50 -19.57 -17.40
CA GLU A 345 -0.70 -18.80 -17.08
C GLU A 345 -0.36 -17.48 -16.37
N TYR A 346 0.81 -17.43 -15.74
CA TYR A 346 1.37 -16.26 -15.06
C TYR A 346 2.76 -15.95 -15.59
N LEU A 347 3.10 -14.67 -15.60
CA LEU A 347 4.35 -14.12 -16.12
C LEU A 347 5.10 -13.44 -14.97
N LEU A 348 6.32 -13.90 -14.66
CA LEU A 348 7.21 -13.21 -13.72
C LEU A 348 8.27 -12.45 -14.50
N PHE A 349 8.17 -11.14 -14.54
CA PHE A 349 9.25 -10.27 -15.01
C PHE A 349 10.28 -10.13 -13.91
N LEU A 350 11.53 -10.46 -14.21
CA LEU A 350 12.59 -10.55 -13.23
C LEU A 350 13.92 -9.99 -13.79
N ASN A 351 14.60 -9.15 -13.02
CA ASN A 351 15.94 -8.72 -13.37
C ASN A 351 16.96 -9.84 -13.09
N ASN A 352 18.04 -9.88 -13.91
CA ASN A 352 19.10 -10.88 -13.80
C ASN A 352 19.98 -10.74 -12.53
N ASP A 353 19.93 -9.61 -11.85
CA ASP A 353 20.68 -9.28 -10.61
C ASP A 353 19.81 -9.37 -9.34
N THR A 354 18.74 -10.19 -9.41
CA THR A 354 17.88 -10.50 -8.26
C THR A 354 18.24 -11.86 -7.63
N LYS A 355 17.89 -12.02 -6.37
CA LYS A 355 18.05 -13.28 -5.65
C LYS A 355 16.94 -13.44 -4.62
N ILE A 356 16.36 -14.64 -4.50
CA ILE A 356 15.41 -14.96 -3.42
C ILE A 356 16.10 -14.78 -2.07
N LYS A 357 15.45 -14.03 -1.18
CA LYS A 357 15.92 -13.78 0.19
C LYS A 357 15.31 -14.78 1.17
N GLU A 358 14.02 -15.00 1.08
CA GLU A 358 13.30 -15.95 1.94
C GLU A 358 12.76 -17.11 1.07
N PRO A 359 12.93 -18.36 1.48
CA PRO A 359 12.37 -19.52 0.78
C PRO A 359 10.85 -19.40 0.59
N GLY A 360 10.32 -19.93 -0.50
CA GLY A 360 8.88 -19.87 -0.79
C GLY A 360 8.38 -18.57 -1.41
N ALA A 361 9.25 -17.59 -1.71
CA ALA A 361 8.84 -16.29 -2.25
C ALA A 361 7.99 -16.39 -3.53
N LEU A 362 8.22 -17.39 -4.39
CA LEU A 362 7.38 -17.60 -5.59
C LEU A 362 5.98 -18.10 -5.23
N TRP A 363 5.85 -18.93 -4.18
CA TRP A 363 4.55 -19.34 -3.66
C TRP A 363 3.78 -18.18 -3.05
N GLU A 364 4.43 -17.29 -2.31
CA GLU A 364 3.79 -16.10 -1.75
C GLU A 364 3.20 -15.24 -2.87
N LEU A 365 3.97 -14.91 -3.90
CA LEU A 365 3.48 -14.15 -5.05
C LEU A 365 2.31 -14.85 -5.74
N MET A 366 2.43 -16.18 -5.96
CA MET A 366 1.41 -16.98 -6.66
C MET A 366 0.12 -17.11 -5.83
N ASP A 367 0.23 -17.32 -4.52
CA ASP A 367 -0.91 -17.34 -3.61
C ASP A 367 -1.62 -15.99 -3.59
N CYS A 368 -0.84 -14.90 -3.47
CA CYS A 368 -1.37 -13.55 -3.44
C CYS A 368 -2.16 -13.21 -4.72
N ILE A 369 -1.57 -13.44 -5.92
CA ILE A 369 -2.23 -13.08 -7.18
C ILE A 369 -3.51 -13.89 -7.44
N GLN A 370 -3.51 -15.17 -7.09
CA GLN A 370 -4.66 -16.04 -7.28
C GLN A 370 -5.79 -15.74 -6.27
N ARG A 371 -5.44 -15.57 -4.99
CA ARG A 371 -6.38 -15.30 -3.91
C ARG A 371 -7.12 -13.98 -4.12
N GLU A 372 -6.40 -12.95 -4.45
CA GLU A 372 -6.96 -11.62 -4.62
C GLU A 372 -7.41 -11.34 -6.07
N LYS A 373 -7.16 -12.27 -7.00
CA LYS A 373 -7.44 -12.13 -8.44
C LYS A 373 -6.84 -10.84 -9.00
N ALA A 374 -5.59 -10.56 -8.60
CA ALA A 374 -4.89 -9.34 -8.98
C ALA A 374 -4.36 -9.41 -10.42
N GLY A 375 -4.16 -8.27 -11.05
CA GLY A 375 -3.52 -8.16 -12.36
C GLY A 375 -2.01 -8.27 -12.24
N ALA A 376 -1.42 -7.72 -11.15
CA ALA A 376 0.01 -7.85 -10.86
C ALA A 376 0.28 -7.83 -9.35
N VAL A 377 1.38 -8.49 -8.96
CA VAL A 377 1.90 -8.51 -7.59
C VAL A 377 3.41 -8.25 -7.63
N GLY A 378 3.89 -7.30 -6.84
CA GLY A 378 5.31 -7.02 -6.66
C GLY A 378 5.83 -7.53 -5.32
N ALA A 379 7.04 -8.08 -5.33
CA ALA A 379 7.76 -8.51 -4.15
C ALA A 379 8.34 -7.33 -3.36
N ARG A 380 8.64 -7.53 -2.08
CA ARG A 380 9.53 -6.64 -1.32
C ARG A 380 10.97 -6.85 -1.75
N LEU A 381 11.63 -5.77 -2.19
CA LEU A 381 13.02 -5.84 -2.59
C LEU A 381 13.93 -5.17 -1.56
N PHE A 382 15.12 -5.75 -1.41
CA PHE A 382 16.17 -5.26 -0.52
C PHE A 382 17.46 -4.99 -1.29
N TYR A 383 18.15 -3.94 -0.89
CA TYR A 383 19.56 -3.78 -1.24
C TYR A 383 20.42 -4.82 -0.51
N GLY A 384 21.64 -5.05 -0.98
CA GLY A 384 22.57 -5.98 -0.33
C GLY A 384 22.96 -5.61 1.12
N ASP A 385 22.65 -4.39 1.58
CA ASP A 385 22.85 -3.93 2.96
C ASP A 385 21.59 -4.10 3.84
N LEU A 386 20.57 -4.83 3.35
CA LEU A 386 19.28 -5.10 4.01
C LEU A 386 18.37 -3.87 4.18
N THR A 387 18.70 -2.74 3.58
CA THR A 387 17.73 -1.64 3.49
C THR A 387 16.68 -1.95 2.41
N ILE A 388 15.46 -1.46 2.62
CA ILE A 388 14.37 -1.64 1.65
C ILE A 388 14.73 -0.89 0.37
N GLN A 389 14.61 -1.55 -0.76
CA GLN A 389 14.71 -0.94 -2.08
C GLN A 389 13.34 -0.61 -2.64
N HIS A 390 12.38 -1.55 -2.47
CA HIS A 390 11.05 -1.44 -2.99
C HIS A 390 10.01 -2.04 -2.02
N ALA A 391 8.97 -1.26 -1.75
CA ALA A 391 7.76 -1.70 -1.04
C ALA A 391 6.52 -1.07 -1.71
N GLY A 392 6.47 -1.14 -3.05
CA GLY A 392 5.49 -0.49 -3.88
C GLY A 392 5.95 0.87 -4.41
N VAL A 393 5.21 1.42 -5.37
CA VAL A 393 5.47 2.71 -6.02
C VAL A 393 4.34 3.69 -5.67
N VAL A 394 4.74 4.91 -5.28
CA VAL A 394 3.84 6.04 -5.00
C VAL A 394 3.94 7.06 -6.14
N LEU A 395 2.79 7.43 -6.72
CA LEU A 395 2.70 8.50 -7.73
C LEU A 395 2.96 9.86 -7.08
N GLY A 396 3.70 10.72 -7.78
CA GLY A 396 4.08 12.04 -7.29
C GLY A 396 5.35 12.06 -6.44
N TYR A 397 5.76 10.94 -5.84
CA TYR A 397 6.98 10.88 -5.06
C TYR A 397 8.22 11.17 -5.93
N GLY A 398 9.08 12.07 -5.46
CA GLY A 398 10.26 12.52 -6.21
C GLY A 398 9.95 13.28 -7.50
N GLY A 399 8.70 13.72 -7.70
CA GLY A 399 8.23 14.53 -8.81
C GLY A 399 7.28 13.80 -9.78
N ILE A 400 7.50 12.52 -10.07
CA ILE A 400 6.64 11.74 -10.97
C ILE A 400 6.13 10.48 -10.28
N ALA A 401 7.04 9.60 -9.85
CA ALA A 401 6.76 8.40 -9.10
C ALA A 401 8.05 7.85 -8.50
N GLY A 402 7.97 7.18 -7.36
CA GLY A 402 9.15 6.63 -6.68
C GLY A 402 8.81 5.50 -5.73
N HIS A 403 9.84 4.78 -5.28
CA HIS A 403 9.70 3.62 -4.43
C HIS A 403 9.40 4.03 -2.98
N ALA A 404 8.37 3.44 -2.41
CA ALA A 404 8.05 3.57 -0.99
C ALA A 404 9.15 2.93 -0.14
N PHE A 405 9.53 3.59 0.95
CA PHE A 405 10.53 3.15 1.93
C PHE A 405 11.95 2.92 1.39
N GLU A 406 12.29 3.46 0.21
CA GLU A 406 13.63 3.30 -0.39
C GLU A 406 14.74 3.76 0.56
N GLY A 407 15.73 2.88 0.79
CA GLY A 407 16.90 3.12 1.64
C GLY A 407 16.62 3.08 3.14
N MET A 408 15.43 2.63 3.56
CA MET A 408 15.03 2.57 4.96
C MET A 408 15.31 1.20 5.57
N SER A 409 15.63 1.17 6.87
CA SER A 409 15.74 -0.08 7.64
C SER A 409 14.35 -0.68 7.90
N GLN A 410 14.26 -2.03 7.90
CA GLN A 410 13.00 -2.71 8.23
C GLN A 410 12.59 -2.61 9.71
N THR A 411 13.42 -2.06 10.60
CA THR A 411 13.20 -2.07 12.05
C THR A 411 13.13 -0.69 12.69
N GLU A 412 13.50 0.38 11.98
CA GLU A 412 13.76 1.69 12.59
C GLU A 412 12.64 2.73 12.42
N TYR A 413 11.48 2.38 11.78
CA TYR A 413 10.47 3.38 11.45
C TYR A 413 9.08 3.01 11.94
N GLU A 414 8.42 3.96 12.59
CA GLU A 414 7.05 3.84 13.11
C GLU A 414 6.04 3.58 11.98
N ASN A 415 6.24 4.19 10.82
CA ASN A 415 5.36 4.06 9.66
C ASN A 415 5.51 2.75 8.87
N LEU A 416 6.32 1.80 9.33
CA LEU A 416 6.47 0.50 8.66
C LEU A 416 5.17 -0.32 8.58
N ARG A 417 4.10 0.07 9.30
CA ARG A 417 2.78 -0.57 9.16
C ARG A 417 2.32 -0.66 7.70
N TYR A 418 2.59 0.39 6.90
CA TYR A 418 2.25 0.42 5.47
C TYR A 418 3.05 -0.56 4.62
N ALA A 419 4.21 -1.01 5.09
CA ALA A 419 5.09 -1.95 4.39
C ALA A 419 4.97 -3.39 4.90
N LYS A 420 4.16 -3.66 5.94
CA LYS A 420 4.05 -4.99 6.59
C LYS A 420 2.83 -5.79 6.14
N VAL A 421 1.98 -5.22 5.32
CA VAL A 421 0.71 -5.81 4.89
C VAL A 421 0.67 -5.96 3.38
N ILE A 422 -0.05 -6.97 2.89
CA ILE A 422 -0.41 -7.05 1.48
C ILE A 422 -1.42 -5.93 1.23
N ARG A 423 -1.13 -5.07 0.25
CA ARG A 423 -1.98 -3.90 -0.02
C ARG A 423 -1.97 -3.51 -1.48
N GLN A 424 -2.98 -2.75 -1.87
CA GLN A 424 -2.99 -2.12 -3.18
C GLN A 424 -1.95 -1.00 -3.27
N MET A 425 -1.30 -0.91 -4.43
CA MET A 425 -0.35 0.13 -4.78
C MET A 425 -0.67 0.68 -6.17
N SER A 426 -0.25 1.89 -6.44
CA SER A 426 -0.40 2.47 -7.79
C SER A 426 0.43 1.72 -8.82
N ALA A 427 1.61 1.26 -8.43
CA ALA A 427 2.46 0.40 -9.24
C ALA A 427 3.44 -0.40 -8.37
N VAL A 428 4.07 -1.39 -9.00
CA VAL A 428 5.21 -2.16 -8.47
C VAL A 428 6.27 -2.27 -9.56
N THR A 429 7.53 -2.53 -9.16
CA THR A 429 8.64 -2.57 -10.13
C THR A 429 8.76 -3.92 -10.85
N ALA A 430 9.06 -3.88 -12.14
CA ALA A 430 9.36 -5.07 -12.94
C ALA A 430 10.72 -5.72 -12.62
N ALA A 431 11.47 -5.21 -11.64
CA ALA A 431 12.62 -5.93 -11.11
C ALA A 431 12.23 -7.29 -10.50
N CYS A 432 10.99 -7.39 -9.93
CA CYS A 432 10.31 -8.63 -9.58
C CYS A 432 8.79 -8.39 -9.56
N MET A 433 8.11 -8.68 -10.66
CA MET A 433 6.67 -8.45 -10.83
C MET A 433 5.99 -9.69 -11.44
N LEU A 434 5.12 -10.32 -10.68
CA LEU A 434 4.22 -11.37 -11.17
C LEU A 434 2.98 -10.75 -11.79
N VAL A 435 2.59 -11.19 -12.99
CA VAL A 435 1.44 -10.66 -13.75
C VAL A 435 0.55 -11.79 -14.24
N ASP A 436 -0.77 -11.65 -14.12
CA ASP A 436 -1.73 -12.54 -14.77
C ASP A 436 -1.63 -12.35 -16.30
N ARG A 437 -1.36 -13.43 -17.05
CA ARG A 437 -1.22 -13.37 -18.51
C ARG A 437 -2.43 -12.75 -19.20
N ARG A 438 -3.64 -13.09 -18.77
CA ARG A 438 -4.88 -12.54 -19.35
C ARG A 438 -4.94 -11.03 -19.18
N ALA A 439 -4.52 -10.54 -18.00
CA ALA A 439 -4.46 -9.12 -17.70
C ALA A 439 -3.41 -8.42 -18.58
N PHE A 440 -2.23 -9.03 -18.75
CA PHE A 440 -1.16 -8.52 -19.61
C PHE A 440 -1.60 -8.42 -21.08
N GLU A 441 -2.21 -9.49 -21.60
CA GLU A 441 -2.69 -9.55 -22.99
C GLU A 441 -3.86 -8.57 -23.22
N GLN A 442 -4.77 -8.42 -22.27
CA GLN A 442 -5.90 -7.48 -22.35
C GLN A 442 -5.44 -6.03 -22.58
N ILE A 443 -4.32 -5.63 -21.98
CA ILE A 443 -3.81 -4.26 -22.09
C ILE A 443 -2.77 -4.08 -23.20
N GLY A 444 -2.43 -5.14 -23.95
CA GLY A 444 -1.44 -5.13 -25.02
C GLY A 444 0.01 -5.08 -24.55
N GLY A 445 0.31 -5.56 -23.33
CA GLY A 445 1.66 -5.65 -22.77
C GLY A 445 2.31 -4.33 -22.42
N PHE A 446 3.66 -4.32 -22.39
CA PHE A 446 4.45 -3.11 -22.15
C PHE A 446 4.35 -2.10 -23.29
N THR A 447 4.41 -0.81 -22.97
CA THR A 447 4.49 0.28 -23.95
C THR A 447 5.92 0.46 -24.43
N GLU A 448 6.22 0.06 -25.67
CA GLU A 448 7.59 0.03 -26.22
C GLU A 448 8.24 1.41 -26.38
N LYS A 449 7.46 2.50 -26.35
CA LYS A 449 7.98 3.87 -26.26
C LYS A 449 8.66 4.18 -24.93
N LEU A 450 8.37 3.39 -23.89
CA LEU A 450 9.00 3.42 -22.58
C LEU A 450 10.00 2.25 -22.49
N GLY A 451 11.15 2.42 -23.12
CA GLY A 451 12.13 1.35 -23.28
C GLY A 451 12.91 1.02 -22.00
N VAL A 452 13.00 1.94 -21.03
CA VAL A 452 13.83 1.80 -19.82
C VAL A 452 13.19 2.38 -18.57
N ALA A 453 12.66 3.61 -18.65
CA ALA A 453 12.09 4.30 -17.50
C ALA A 453 10.57 4.26 -17.54
N TYR A 454 9.94 4.15 -16.37
CA TYR A 454 8.48 4.19 -16.20
C TYR A 454 7.67 3.11 -16.92
N ASN A 455 8.30 2.12 -17.52
CA ASN A 455 7.62 1.05 -18.26
C ASN A 455 6.78 0.15 -17.34
N ASP A 456 7.30 -0.18 -16.17
CA ASP A 456 6.62 -0.94 -15.12
C ASP A 456 5.45 -0.16 -14.50
N ILE A 457 5.66 1.13 -14.26
CA ILE A 457 4.61 2.01 -13.74
C ILE A 457 3.48 2.17 -14.77
N ASP A 458 3.82 2.39 -16.05
CA ASP A 458 2.86 2.46 -17.14
C ASP A 458 2.05 1.17 -17.29
N LEU A 459 2.71 0.00 -17.23
CA LEU A 459 2.05 -1.30 -17.25
C LEU A 459 1.02 -1.42 -16.11
N CYS A 460 1.42 -1.09 -14.88
CA CYS A 460 0.54 -1.10 -13.72
C CYS A 460 -0.64 -0.13 -13.87
N MET A 461 -0.39 1.08 -14.37
CA MET A 461 -1.44 2.07 -14.61
C MET A 461 -2.43 1.62 -15.68
N LYS A 462 -1.98 0.94 -16.75
CA LYS A 462 -2.83 0.34 -17.78
C LYS A 462 -3.68 -0.78 -17.20
N LEU A 463 -3.11 -1.66 -16.38
CA LEU A 463 -3.83 -2.73 -15.66
C LEU A 463 -4.93 -2.14 -14.77
N ARG A 464 -4.61 -1.12 -13.96
CA ARG A 464 -5.59 -0.43 -13.12
C ARG A 464 -6.72 0.19 -13.94
N LYS A 465 -6.40 0.85 -15.04
CA LYS A 465 -7.41 1.44 -15.95
C LYS A 465 -8.31 0.38 -16.59
N ALA A 466 -7.82 -0.84 -16.78
CA ALA A 466 -8.59 -2.00 -17.23
C ALA A 466 -9.39 -2.70 -16.10
N GLY A 467 -9.32 -2.19 -14.86
CA GLY A 467 -10.06 -2.72 -13.70
C GLY A 467 -9.34 -3.76 -12.87
N TRP A 468 -8.05 -4.02 -13.15
CA TRP A 468 -7.23 -4.94 -12.35
C TRP A 468 -6.61 -4.24 -11.15
N THR A 469 -6.41 -4.99 -10.06
CA THR A 469 -5.67 -4.53 -8.88
C THR A 469 -4.18 -4.79 -9.03
N ILE A 470 -3.37 -3.90 -8.45
CA ILE A 470 -1.92 -4.05 -8.33
C ILE A 470 -1.61 -4.19 -6.85
N LEU A 471 -0.93 -5.25 -6.46
CA LEU A 471 -0.63 -5.56 -5.07
C LEU A 471 0.88 -5.52 -4.80
N TYR A 472 1.22 -5.15 -3.60
CA TYR A 472 2.52 -5.33 -2.99
C TYR A 472 2.39 -6.44 -1.94
N ASP A 473 3.29 -7.42 -1.99
CA ASP A 473 3.35 -8.51 -1.01
C ASP A 473 4.65 -8.46 -0.20
N PRO A 474 4.58 -8.18 1.10
CA PRO A 474 5.75 -8.12 1.98
C PRO A 474 6.34 -9.48 2.34
N ALA A 475 5.61 -10.58 2.16
CA ALA A 475 6.09 -11.94 2.45
C ALA A 475 7.03 -12.45 1.34
N ALA A 476 6.76 -12.09 0.08
CA ALA A 476 7.64 -12.36 -1.03
C ALA A 476 8.88 -11.45 -0.97
N GLN A 477 10.00 -11.95 -0.47
CA GLN A 477 11.21 -11.15 -0.23
C GLN A 477 12.36 -11.56 -1.13
N MET A 478 12.95 -10.56 -1.82
CA MET A 478 14.09 -10.76 -2.70
C MET A 478 15.16 -9.68 -2.50
N TYR A 479 16.40 -10.03 -2.77
CA TYR A 479 17.46 -9.05 -3.01
C TYR A 479 17.40 -8.58 -4.47
N HIS A 480 17.72 -7.32 -4.69
CA HIS A 480 17.99 -6.75 -6.00
C HIS A 480 19.25 -5.91 -5.89
N TYR A 481 20.35 -6.44 -6.42
CA TYR A 481 21.68 -5.89 -6.20
C TYR A 481 21.97 -4.61 -6.97
N GLU A 482 21.01 -4.12 -7.74
CA GLU A 482 21.00 -2.93 -8.60
C GLU A 482 22.37 -2.39 -9.00
N SER A 483 22.64 -2.31 -10.29
CA SER A 483 23.65 -1.44 -10.89
C SER A 483 25.07 -1.94 -11.05
N GLN A 484 25.31 -3.19 -11.20
CA GLN A 484 26.57 -3.56 -11.85
C GLN A 484 26.46 -3.40 -13.38
N THR A 485 25.26 -3.64 -13.95
CA THR A 485 24.98 -3.58 -15.39
C THR A 485 24.69 -2.19 -15.97
N ARG A 486 24.14 -1.26 -15.18
CA ARG A 486 23.72 0.05 -15.73
C ARG A 486 24.75 1.16 -15.59
N GLY A 487 26.01 0.88 -15.28
CA GLY A 487 27.11 1.85 -15.14
C GLY A 487 26.68 3.31 -14.91
N PHE A 488 27.20 3.97 -13.88
CA PHE A 488 26.80 5.33 -13.45
C PHE A 488 27.09 6.46 -14.44
N GLU A 489 27.57 6.17 -15.65
CA GLU A 489 27.79 7.19 -16.66
C GLU A 489 26.47 7.54 -17.36
N MET A 490 25.83 8.58 -16.84
CA MET A 490 24.80 9.31 -17.61
C MET A 490 25.49 10.04 -18.76
N ASN A 491 25.62 9.37 -19.91
CA ASN A 491 25.93 10.09 -21.13
C ASN A 491 24.71 10.90 -21.59
N THR A 492 24.94 11.88 -22.46
CA THR A 492 23.90 12.81 -22.94
C THR A 492 22.71 12.06 -23.55
N GLU A 493 22.94 10.98 -24.28
CA GLU A 493 21.89 10.18 -24.94
C GLU A 493 20.98 9.44 -23.93
N LYS A 494 21.58 8.84 -22.88
CA LYS A 494 20.81 8.20 -21.80
C LYS A 494 19.93 9.21 -21.07
N ALA A 495 20.48 10.41 -20.78
CA ALA A 495 19.73 11.48 -20.12
C ALA A 495 18.57 12.00 -20.98
N GLU A 496 18.79 12.21 -22.27
CA GLU A 496 17.76 12.64 -23.22
C GLU A 496 16.68 11.58 -23.40
N ARG A 497 17.04 10.29 -23.43
CA ARG A 497 16.08 9.19 -23.47
C ARG A 497 15.20 9.19 -22.24
N VAL A 498 15.78 9.21 -21.05
CA VAL A 498 15.02 9.25 -19.78
C VAL A 498 14.07 10.45 -19.73
N LYS A 499 14.54 11.62 -20.21
CA LYS A 499 13.72 12.82 -20.32
C LYS A 499 12.52 12.61 -21.26
N ARG A 500 12.74 12.07 -22.48
CA ARG A 500 11.65 11.80 -23.43
C ARG A 500 10.64 10.78 -22.87
N GLU A 501 11.13 9.73 -22.20
CA GLU A 501 10.26 8.72 -21.60
C GLU A 501 9.45 9.32 -20.45
N ALA A 502 10.05 10.18 -19.60
CA ALA A 502 9.36 10.91 -18.56
C ALA A 502 8.28 11.86 -19.11
N GLU A 503 8.60 12.62 -20.16
CA GLU A 503 7.65 13.51 -20.83
C GLU A 503 6.47 12.73 -21.41
N TYR A 504 6.74 11.60 -22.09
CA TYR A 504 5.71 10.72 -22.64
C TYR A 504 4.82 10.15 -21.53
N PHE A 505 5.41 9.65 -20.43
CA PHE A 505 4.68 9.12 -19.29
C PHE A 505 3.79 10.19 -18.64
N CYS A 506 4.34 11.37 -18.35
CA CYS A 506 3.59 12.48 -17.75
C CYS A 506 2.45 12.98 -18.63
N GLN A 507 2.63 12.97 -19.96
CA GLN A 507 1.59 13.35 -20.90
C GLN A 507 0.47 12.30 -20.95
N THR A 508 0.84 11.02 -20.95
CA THR A 508 -0.10 9.89 -21.01
C THR A 508 -0.97 9.81 -19.76
N TRP A 509 -0.37 10.03 -18.58
CA TRP A 509 -1.02 9.85 -17.27
C TRP A 509 -1.27 11.18 -16.54
N LYS A 510 -1.43 12.28 -17.29
CA LYS A 510 -1.57 13.63 -16.76
C LYS A 510 -2.70 13.76 -15.74
N GLU A 511 -3.86 13.15 -16.03
CA GLU A 511 -5.04 13.25 -15.17
C GLU A 511 -4.86 12.47 -13.87
N GLU A 512 -4.31 11.26 -13.95
CA GLU A 512 -4.04 10.41 -12.80
C GLU A 512 -2.98 11.04 -11.89
N LEU A 513 -1.90 11.55 -12.46
CA LEU A 513 -0.85 12.26 -11.71
C LEU A 513 -1.39 13.53 -11.03
N HIS A 514 -2.31 14.27 -11.69
CA HIS A 514 -2.93 15.45 -11.10
C HIS A 514 -3.90 15.09 -9.96
N ARG A 515 -4.61 13.97 -10.08
CA ARG A 515 -5.53 13.47 -9.04
C ARG A 515 -4.79 13.00 -7.79
N GLY A 516 -3.54 12.60 -7.92
CA GLY A 516 -2.72 12.03 -6.86
C GLY A 516 -2.87 10.52 -6.73
N ASP A 517 -2.12 9.93 -5.80
CA ASP A 517 -2.08 8.49 -5.56
C ASP A 517 -3.19 8.09 -4.58
N PRO A 518 -4.17 7.25 -4.95
CA PRO A 518 -5.26 6.86 -4.06
C PRO A 518 -4.79 5.98 -2.88
N PHE A 519 -3.62 5.34 -3.01
CA PHE A 519 -3.05 4.50 -1.95
C PHE A 519 -2.05 5.25 -1.07
N TYR A 520 -1.98 6.58 -1.23
CA TYR A 520 -1.11 7.46 -0.46
C TYR A 520 -1.87 8.69 0.03
N ASN A 521 -1.94 8.87 1.35
CA ASN A 521 -2.72 9.96 1.95
C ASN A 521 -2.14 11.34 1.64
N ALA A 522 -2.99 12.30 1.33
CA ALA A 522 -2.60 13.67 0.98
C ALA A 522 -1.90 14.44 2.11
N SER A 523 -2.06 14.01 3.37
CA SER A 523 -1.37 14.55 4.55
C SER A 523 0.08 14.08 4.67
N LEU A 524 0.51 13.11 3.86
CA LEU A 524 1.87 12.58 3.83
C LEU A 524 2.74 13.32 2.80
N THR A 525 4.05 13.40 3.09
CA THR A 525 4.98 14.10 2.20
C THR A 525 5.37 13.26 0.99
N LEU A 526 5.45 13.89 -0.17
CA LEU A 526 6.01 13.31 -1.40
C LEU A 526 7.52 13.62 -1.57
N GLU A 527 8.15 14.24 -0.57
CA GLU A 527 9.58 14.56 -0.60
C GLU A 527 10.46 13.43 -0.03
N LYS A 528 9.87 12.57 0.82
CA LYS A 528 10.56 11.49 1.52
C LYS A 528 9.79 10.16 1.34
N PRO A 529 10.50 9.02 1.21
CA PRO A 529 9.87 7.71 1.01
C PRO A 529 9.29 7.07 2.29
N ASP A 530 9.20 7.81 3.40
CA ASP A 530 9.02 7.30 4.76
C ASP A 530 7.58 7.44 5.29
N PHE A 531 6.64 7.89 4.48
CA PHE A 531 5.27 8.14 4.91
C PHE A 531 5.16 9.11 6.10
N SER A 532 6.12 10.04 6.23
CA SER A 532 6.05 11.11 7.22
C SER A 532 5.06 12.19 6.79
N LEU A 533 4.61 12.99 7.77
CA LEU A 533 3.62 14.05 7.54
C LEU A 533 4.18 15.14 6.60
N LYS A 534 3.31 15.67 5.76
CA LYS A 534 3.58 16.81 4.89
C LYS A 534 3.71 18.07 5.77
N ARG A 535 4.65 18.96 5.43
CA ARG A 535 4.85 20.23 6.12
C ARG A 535 3.75 21.23 5.82
#